data_4876f45070b355bfd2095407610dbdd8
#
_entry.id   4876f45070b355bfd2095407610dbdd8
#
_cell.length_a   1.000
_cell.length_b   1.000
_cell.length_c   1.000
_cell.angle_alpha   90.00
_cell.angle_beta   90.00
_cell.angle_gamma   90.00
#
_symmetry.space_group_name_H-M   'P 1'
#
loop_
_entity.id
_entity.type
_entity.pdbx_description
1 polymer ?
#
loop_
_entity_poly.entity_id
_entity_poly.type
_entity_poly.pdbx_seq_one_letter_code
_entity_poly.pdbx_strand_id
1 'polypeptide(L)'
;MALSATPYKVDVNLTDLDRSVFETLRFTVARHPSETEERLCARLIAYILWYSESLAFGRGLSDVDEPALWEKSLDGRVLHWIEVGLPDAERLTWCSRRAERVSLLAYGRVDIWESKVLPAVASLKNVHVAGLPQEALATVAANLPRAINWAVMISDGSL
;
A
#
# COMPACT_ATOMS: atom_id res chain seq x y z
N MET A 1 15.68 -8.69 -24.15
CA MET A 1 15.40 -9.48 -22.95
C MET A 1 14.54 -8.69 -21.97
N ALA A 2 13.51 -9.31 -21.49
CA ALA A 2 12.72 -8.68 -20.42
C ALA A 2 13.54 -8.64 -19.12
N LEU A 3 13.52 -7.52 -18.42
CA LEU A 3 14.12 -7.41 -17.11
C LEU A 3 13.29 -8.20 -16.11
N SER A 4 13.95 -8.95 -15.26
CA SER A 4 13.26 -9.70 -14.21
C SER A 4 13.02 -8.82 -12.98
N ALA A 5 11.99 -9.15 -12.21
CA ALA A 5 11.73 -8.50 -10.94
C ALA A 5 12.86 -8.82 -9.94
N THR A 6 13.12 -7.87 -9.05
CA THR A 6 14.13 -7.98 -8.01
C THR A 6 13.48 -8.43 -6.70
N PRO A 7 13.89 -9.57 -6.12
CA PRO A 7 13.34 -10.00 -4.83
C PRO A 7 13.96 -9.23 -3.66
N TYR A 8 13.14 -8.89 -2.69
CA TYR A 8 13.54 -8.33 -1.40
C TYR A 8 13.00 -9.23 -0.30
N LYS A 9 13.88 -9.61 0.62
CA LYS A 9 13.48 -10.36 1.82
C LYS A 9 13.11 -9.36 2.91
N VAL A 10 11.94 -9.53 3.50
CA VAL A 10 11.40 -8.59 4.48
C VAL A 10 11.12 -9.31 5.80
N ASP A 11 11.63 -8.72 6.87
CA ASP A 11 11.42 -9.16 8.24
C ASP A 11 10.94 -7.93 9.04
N VAL A 12 9.71 -7.98 9.54
CA VAL A 12 9.10 -6.86 10.26
C VAL A 12 8.58 -7.34 11.61
N ASN A 13 9.03 -6.70 12.67
CA ASN A 13 8.40 -6.81 13.99
C ASN A 13 7.34 -5.71 14.09
N LEU A 14 6.08 -6.09 14.01
CA LEU A 14 4.96 -5.18 14.05
C LEU A 14 4.34 -5.13 15.44
N THR A 15 4.26 -3.92 16.00
CA THR A 15 3.50 -3.61 17.20
C THR A 15 2.48 -2.54 16.84
N ASP A 16 1.25 -2.95 16.62
CA ASP A 16 0.14 -2.04 16.32
C ASP A 16 -0.75 -1.92 17.55
N LEU A 17 -0.56 -0.84 18.29
CA LEU A 17 -1.31 -0.59 19.53
C LEU A 17 -2.76 -0.18 19.24
N ASP A 18 -3.03 0.39 18.07
CA ASP A 18 -4.38 0.84 17.70
C ASP A 18 -5.31 -0.35 17.44
N ARG A 19 -4.77 -1.44 16.87
CA ARG A 19 -5.54 -2.64 16.55
C ARG A 19 -5.19 -3.84 17.43
N SER A 20 -4.24 -3.69 18.35
CA SER A 20 -3.74 -4.78 19.20
C SER A 20 -3.16 -5.93 18.37
N VAL A 21 -2.37 -5.61 17.35
CA VAL A 21 -1.70 -6.58 16.49
C VAL A 21 -0.22 -6.62 16.87
N PHE A 22 0.27 -7.81 17.22
CA PHE A 22 1.66 -8.05 17.61
C PHE A 22 2.17 -9.24 16.81
N GLU A 23 2.88 -8.96 15.71
CA GLU A 23 3.27 -9.99 14.76
C GLU A 23 4.72 -9.84 14.31
N THR A 24 5.35 -10.97 14.03
CA THR A 24 6.60 -11.01 13.28
C THR A 24 6.26 -11.45 11.87
N LEU A 25 6.48 -10.56 10.90
CA LEU A 25 6.13 -10.78 9.49
C LEU A 25 7.41 -11.08 8.72
N ARG A 26 7.43 -12.22 8.02
CA ARG A 26 8.54 -12.63 7.17
C ARG A 26 8.02 -13.04 5.82
N PHE A 27 8.46 -12.35 4.78
CA PHE A 27 8.02 -12.62 3.42
C PHE A 27 9.05 -12.10 2.40
N THR A 28 8.84 -12.48 1.16
CA THR A 28 9.60 -11.96 0.03
C THR A 28 8.66 -11.17 -0.86
N VAL A 29 9.08 -9.97 -1.27
CA VAL A 29 8.34 -9.12 -2.19
C VAL A 29 9.19 -8.88 -3.44
N ALA A 30 8.55 -8.87 -4.60
CA ALA A 30 9.22 -8.60 -5.86
C ALA A 30 9.05 -7.13 -6.25
N ARG A 31 10.17 -6.47 -6.55
CA ARG A 31 10.16 -5.13 -7.12
C ARG A 31 10.17 -5.25 -8.64
N HIS A 32 9.12 -4.71 -9.28
CA HIS A 32 9.04 -4.67 -10.74
C HIS A 32 10.18 -3.81 -11.32
N PRO A 33 10.74 -4.15 -12.50
CA PRO A 33 11.83 -3.36 -13.09
C PRO A 33 11.53 -1.88 -13.29
N SER A 34 10.26 -1.52 -13.52
CA SER A 34 9.83 -0.13 -13.66
C SER A 34 9.39 0.54 -12.36
N GLU A 35 9.43 -0.19 -11.24
CA GLU A 35 9.00 0.34 -9.94
C GLU A 35 10.12 1.09 -9.24
N THR A 36 9.81 2.28 -8.70
CA THR A 36 10.75 3.04 -7.87
C THR A 36 10.88 2.38 -6.49
N GLU A 37 12.00 2.64 -5.82
CA GLU A 37 12.18 2.18 -4.43
C GLU A 37 11.16 2.82 -3.49
N GLU A 38 10.77 4.08 -3.75
CA GLU A 38 9.72 4.75 -2.98
C GLU A 38 8.37 4.01 -3.09
N ARG A 39 8.00 3.57 -4.29
CA ARG A 39 6.75 2.82 -4.47
C ARG A 39 6.81 1.46 -3.77
N LEU A 40 7.92 0.75 -3.86
CA LEU A 40 8.12 -0.49 -3.13
C LEU A 40 7.97 -0.25 -1.62
N CYS A 41 8.63 0.78 -1.12
CA CYS A 41 8.55 1.16 0.30
C CYS A 41 7.09 1.48 0.70
N ALA A 42 6.36 2.23 -0.14
CA ALA A 42 4.96 2.55 0.11
C ALA A 42 4.09 1.28 0.16
N ARG A 43 4.34 0.30 -0.71
CA ARG A 43 3.64 -0.99 -0.66
C ARG A 43 3.92 -1.75 0.64
N LEU A 44 5.15 -1.73 1.11
CA LEU A 44 5.53 -2.36 2.38
C LEU A 44 4.84 -1.68 3.56
N ILE A 45 4.82 -0.35 3.58
CA ILE A 45 4.14 0.43 4.61
C ILE A 45 2.63 0.16 4.58
N ALA A 46 2.03 0.10 3.39
CA ALA A 46 0.61 -0.23 3.26
C ALA A 46 0.29 -1.63 3.78
N TYR A 47 1.15 -2.60 3.50
CA TYR A 47 1.01 -3.96 4.02
C TYR A 47 1.01 -4.00 5.55
N ILE A 48 1.91 -3.24 6.17
CA ILE A 48 2.02 -3.15 7.62
C ILE A 48 0.82 -2.40 8.21
N LEU A 49 0.46 -1.26 7.62
CA LEU A 49 -0.61 -0.39 8.11
C LEU A 49 -1.98 -1.09 8.10
N TRP A 50 -2.25 -1.88 7.08
CA TRP A 50 -3.52 -2.58 6.92
C TRP A 50 -3.40 -4.10 7.05
N TYR A 51 -2.37 -4.56 7.73
CA TYR A 51 -2.09 -5.97 7.87
C TYR A 51 -3.30 -6.79 8.33
N SER A 52 -3.53 -7.90 7.66
CA SER A 52 -4.38 -9.00 8.09
C SER A 52 -3.76 -10.30 7.58
N GLU A 53 -4.18 -11.42 8.17
CA GLU A 53 -3.64 -12.72 7.76
C GLU A 53 -3.91 -13.05 6.28
N SER A 54 -4.99 -12.51 5.73
CA SER A 54 -5.41 -12.75 4.35
C SER A 54 -4.94 -11.69 3.36
N LEU A 55 -4.22 -10.66 3.83
CA LEU A 55 -3.73 -9.60 2.95
C LEU A 55 -2.59 -10.11 2.08
N ALA A 56 -2.70 -9.88 0.78
CA ALA A 56 -1.72 -10.32 -0.21
C ALA A 56 -1.33 -9.20 -1.18
N PHE A 57 -0.14 -9.30 -1.74
CA PHE A 57 0.29 -8.39 -2.80
C PHE A 57 -0.40 -8.76 -4.11
N GLY A 58 -0.91 -7.75 -4.82
CA GLY A 58 -1.41 -7.88 -6.17
C GLY A 58 -0.33 -7.54 -7.20
N ARG A 59 -0.66 -7.68 -8.48
CA ARG A 59 0.23 -7.35 -9.59
C ARG A 59 0.06 -5.92 -10.10
N GLY A 60 -0.49 -5.02 -9.29
CA GLY A 60 -0.98 -3.69 -9.64
C GLY A 60 -0.20 -2.93 -10.72
N LEU A 61 1.14 -2.94 -10.69
CA LEU A 61 1.95 -2.22 -11.65
C LEU A 61 1.95 -2.88 -13.04
N SER A 62 1.86 -4.21 -13.07
CA SER A 62 1.86 -4.99 -14.32
C SER A 62 0.45 -5.40 -14.77
N ASP A 63 -0.56 -5.15 -13.95
CA ASP A 63 -1.95 -5.49 -14.25
C ASP A 63 -2.88 -4.42 -13.66
N VAL A 64 -3.54 -3.67 -14.55
CA VAL A 64 -4.45 -2.58 -14.14
C VAL A 64 -5.72 -3.07 -13.44
N ASP A 65 -6.04 -4.34 -13.61
CA ASP A 65 -7.21 -4.96 -12.97
C ASP A 65 -6.92 -5.49 -11.57
N GLU A 66 -5.68 -5.36 -11.11
CA GLU A 66 -5.27 -5.72 -9.75
C GLU A 66 -4.73 -4.52 -8.98
N PRO A 67 -4.92 -4.49 -7.65
CA PRO A 67 -4.35 -3.44 -6.81
C PRO A 67 -2.88 -3.71 -6.45
N ALA A 68 -2.29 -2.79 -5.69
CA ALA A 68 -1.01 -3.04 -5.03
C ALA A 68 -1.13 -4.16 -4.00
N LEU A 69 -2.21 -4.15 -3.22
CA LEU A 69 -2.52 -5.20 -2.23
C LEU A 69 -4.04 -5.41 -2.19
N TRP A 70 -4.45 -6.60 -1.80
CA TRP A 70 -5.86 -6.90 -1.54
C TRP A 70 -6.07 -8.01 -0.53
N GLU A 71 -7.26 -8.01 0.03
CA GLU A 71 -7.76 -9.09 0.86
C GLU A 71 -9.03 -9.63 0.22
N LYS A 72 -9.09 -10.94 0.03
CA LYS A 72 -10.25 -11.61 -0.54
C LYS A 72 -10.89 -12.55 0.47
N SER A 73 -12.22 -12.67 0.40
CA SER A 73 -12.94 -13.70 1.14
C SER A 73 -12.71 -15.07 0.50
N LEU A 74 -13.13 -16.12 1.21
CA LEU A 74 -13.02 -17.50 0.70
C LEU A 74 -13.83 -17.72 -0.59
N ASP A 75 -14.91 -16.97 -0.79
CA ASP A 75 -15.74 -17.05 -1.99
C ASP A 75 -15.26 -16.13 -3.13
N GLY A 76 -14.11 -15.48 -2.95
CA GLY A 76 -13.47 -14.66 -3.98
C GLY A 76 -13.89 -13.19 -4.02
N ARG A 77 -14.75 -12.73 -3.10
CA ARG A 77 -15.10 -11.30 -3.02
C ARG A 77 -13.89 -10.49 -2.54
N VAL A 78 -13.69 -9.31 -3.10
CA VAL A 78 -12.64 -8.41 -2.63
C VAL A 78 -13.14 -7.64 -1.43
N LEU A 79 -12.60 -7.96 -0.26
CA LEU A 79 -12.94 -7.30 0.99
C LEU A 79 -12.23 -5.97 1.15
N HIS A 80 -10.96 -5.92 0.75
CA HIS A 80 -10.14 -4.73 0.87
C HIS A 80 -9.25 -4.59 -0.37
N TRP A 81 -9.35 -3.47 -1.04
CA TRP A 81 -8.52 -3.09 -2.20
C TRP A 81 -7.62 -1.94 -1.79
N ILE A 82 -6.32 -2.10 -1.91
CA ILE A 82 -5.35 -1.09 -1.48
C ILE A 82 -4.52 -0.61 -2.66
N GLU A 83 -4.56 0.69 -2.90
CA GLU A 83 -3.76 1.38 -3.89
C GLU A 83 -2.66 2.19 -3.20
N VAL A 84 -1.54 2.40 -3.87
CA VAL A 84 -0.47 3.31 -3.44
C VAL A 84 -0.18 4.32 -4.54
N GLY A 85 0.15 5.54 -4.18
CA GLY A 85 0.46 6.61 -5.13
C GLY A 85 -0.62 7.65 -5.24
N LEU A 86 -0.78 8.23 -6.43
CA LEU A 86 -1.71 9.32 -6.69
C LEU A 86 -2.64 8.97 -7.87
N PRO A 87 -3.59 8.04 -7.69
CA PRO A 87 -4.54 7.70 -8.74
C PRO A 87 -5.51 8.85 -9.00
N ASP A 88 -6.07 8.90 -10.21
CA ASP A 88 -7.13 9.87 -10.51
C ASP A 88 -8.48 9.46 -9.89
N ALA A 89 -9.44 10.38 -9.93
CA ALA A 89 -10.77 10.16 -9.37
C ALA A 89 -11.49 9.02 -10.09
N GLU A 90 -11.28 8.87 -11.38
CA GLU A 90 -11.90 7.82 -12.19
C GLU A 90 -11.41 6.44 -11.75
N ARG A 91 -10.11 6.29 -11.49
CA ARG A 91 -9.53 5.06 -10.96
C ARG A 91 -10.12 4.70 -9.59
N LEU A 92 -10.19 5.65 -8.68
CA LEU A 92 -10.75 5.42 -7.33
C LEU A 92 -12.23 5.05 -7.40
N THR A 93 -12.99 5.68 -8.28
CA THR A 93 -14.40 5.33 -8.50
C THR A 93 -14.54 3.91 -9.04
N TRP A 94 -13.68 3.54 -9.98
CA TRP A 94 -13.64 2.18 -10.54
C TRP A 94 -13.33 1.14 -9.46
N CYS A 95 -12.33 1.41 -8.60
CA CYS A 95 -11.98 0.54 -7.48
C CYS A 95 -13.12 0.40 -6.47
N SER A 96 -13.81 1.51 -6.17
CA SER A 96 -14.88 1.53 -5.17
C SER A 96 -16.04 0.59 -5.49
N ARG A 97 -16.24 0.30 -6.76
CA ARG A 97 -17.29 -0.61 -7.24
C ARG A 97 -16.89 -2.08 -7.20
N ARG A 98 -15.62 -2.40 -6.94
CA ARG A 98 -15.06 -3.75 -7.01
C ARG A 98 -14.69 -4.34 -5.67
N ALA A 99 -14.76 -3.56 -4.61
CA ALA A 99 -14.36 -3.99 -3.28
C ALA A 99 -15.31 -3.44 -2.22
N GLU A 100 -15.40 -4.13 -1.10
CA GLU A 100 -16.18 -3.64 0.03
C GLU A 100 -15.53 -2.39 0.65
N ARG A 101 -14.20 -2.37 0.70
CA ARG A 101 -13.41 -1.26 1.21
C ARG A 101 -12.23 -0.98 0.28
N VAL A 102 -11.97 0.29 0.04
CA VAL A 102 -10.82 0.76 -0.72
C VAL A 102 -10.00 1.68 0.19
N SER A 103 -8.71 1.42 0.28
CA SER A 103 -7.77 2.31 0.95
C SER A 103 -6.69 2.75 -0.02
N LEU A 104 -6.28 3.99 0.11
CA LEU A 104 -5.20 4.58 -0.67
C LEU A 104 -4.13 5.10 0.28
N LEU A 105 -2.89 4.70 0.04
CA LEU A 105 -1.72 5.32 0.66
C LEU A 105 -1.13 6.30 -0.34
N ALA A 106 -1.44 7.58 -0.15
CA ALA A 106 -1.01 8.66 -1.05
C ALA A 106 0.37 9.18 -0.66
N TYR A 107 1.24 9.33 -1.64
CA TYR A 107 2.57 9.92 -1.45
C TYR A 107 2.97 10.69 -2.71
N GLY A 108 4.01 11.52 -2.62
CA GLY A 108 4.45 12.37 -3.71
C GLY A 108 3.87 13.78 -3.58
N ARG A 109 3.43 14.35 -4.69
CA ARG A 109 2.83 15.70 -4.71
C ARG A 109 1.36 15.66 -4.30
N VAL A 110 1.13 15.28 -3.05
CA VAL A 110 -0.20 15.03 -2.50
C VAL A 110 -1.05 16.30 -2.48
N ASP A 111 -0.48 17.44 -2.21
CA ASP A 111 -1.17 18.73 -2.11
C ASP A 111 -1.95 19.09 -3.39
N ILE A 112 -1.33 18.95 -4.56
CA ILE A 112 -1.97 19.22 -5.86
C ILE A 112 -3.03 18.17 -6.15
N TRP A 113 -2.71 16.90 -5.93
CA TRP A 113 -3.61 15.78 -6.14
C TRP A 113 -4.85 15.89 -5.23
N GLU A 114 -4.63 16.23 -3.97
CA GLU A 114 -5.66 16.38 -2.95
C GLU A 114 -6.73 17.39 -3.36
N SER A 115 -6.30 18.55 -3.86
CA SER A 115 -7.22 19.61 -4.26
C SER A 115 -8.10 19.22 -5.46
N LYS A 116 -7.62 18.32 -6.32
CA LYS A 116 -8.36 17.85 -7.50
C LYS A 116 -9.21 16.62 -7.22
N VAL A 117 -8.65 15.65 -6.52
CA VAL A 117 -9.22 14.30 -6.46
C VAL A 117 -10.12 14.12 -5.24
N LEU A 118 -9.75 14.61 -4.07
CA LEU A 118 -10.57 14.40 -2.87
C LEU A 118 -12.00 14.94 -3.02
N PRO A 119 -12.25 16.15 -3.55
CA PRO A 119 -13.62 16.60 -3.77
C PRO A 119 -14.41 15.70 -4.72
N ALA A 120 -13.75 15.16 -5.74
CA ALA A 120 -14.39 14.31 -6.74
C ALA A 120 -14.78 12.92 -6.20
N VAL A 121 -14.12 12.45 -5.16
CA VAL A 121 -14.38 11.12 -4.56
C VAL A 121 -15.03 11.21 -3.17
N ALA A 122 -15.35 12.41 -2.70
CA ALA A 122 -15.93 12.62 -1.37
C ALA A 122 -17.26 11.87 -1.15
N SER A 123 -18.00 11.59 -2.21
CA SER A 123 -19.25 10.83 -2.14
C SER A 123 -19.04 9.31 -2.05
N LEU A 124 -17.85 8.82 -2.29
CA LEU A 124 -17.54 7.39 -2.24
C LEU A 124 -17.32 6.97 -0.78
N LYS A 125 -18.31 6.34 -0.18
CA LYS A 125 -18.34 6.02 1.25
C LYS A 125 -17.33 4.95 1.68
N ASN A 126 -16.91 4.10 0.75
CA ASN A 126 -16.00 2.99 1.02
C ASN A 126 -14.54 3.29 0.69
N VAL A 127 -14.22 4.53 0.30
CA VAL A 127 -12.85 4.94 -0.02
C VAL A 127 -12.25 5.74 1.13
N HIS A 128 -11.09 5.31 1.61
CA HIS A 128 -10.34 5.94 2.68
C HIS A 128 -8.94 6.29 2.19
N VAL A 129 -8.48 7.49 2.49
CA VAL A 129 -7.17 7.98 2.05
C VAL A 129 -6.28 8.24 3.27
N ALA A 130 -5.09 7.67 3.26
CA ALA A 130 -4.02 7.98 4.20
C ALA A 130 -2.87 8.65 3.45
N GLY A 131 -2.29 9.70 4.02
CA GLY A 131 -1.15 10.39 3.44
C GLY A 131 0.15 9.92 4.05
N LEU A 132 1.18 9.79 3.22
CA LEU A 132 2.53 9.46 3.65
C LEU A 132 3.44 10.66 3.36
N PRO A 133 4.10 11.24 4.38
CA PRO A 133 4.98 12.38 4.17
C PRO A 133 6.11 12.03 3.21
N GLN A 134 6.26 12.82 2.14
CA GLN A 134 7.23 12.53 1.08
C GLN A 134 8.68 12.50 1.58
N GLU A 135 9.04 13.41 2.48
CA GLU A 135 10.39 13.44 3.04
C GLU A 135 10.70 12.20 3.86
N ALA A 136 9.75 11.75 4.68
CA ALA A 136 9.88 10.53 5.47
C ALA A 136 10.02 9.31 4.55
N LEU A 137 9.19 9.22 3.53
CA LEU A 137 9.25 8.13 2.56
C LEU A 137 10.59 8.12 1.83
N ALA A 138 11.05 9.26 1.35
CA ALA A 138 12.31 9.36 0.64
C ALA A 138 13.49 8.92 1.53
N THR A 139 13.46 9.29 2.81
CA THR A 139 14.50 8.90 3.78
C THR A 139 14.53 7.38 3.98
N VAL A 140 13.37 6.76 4.17
CA VAL A 140 13.27 5.31 4.38
C VAL A 140 13.61 4.54 3.10
N ALA A 141 13.17 5.05 1.95
CA ALA A 141 13.39 4.39 0.66
C ALA A 141 14.82 4.54 0.13
N ALA A 142 15.58 5.54 0.62
CA ALA A 142 16.98 5.73 0.21
C ALA A 142 17.82 4.51 0.62
N ASN A 143 18.46 3.89 -0.38
CA ASN A 143 19.36 2.75 -0.16
C ASN A 143 18.69 1.56 0.53
N LEU A 144 17.48 1.17 0.10
CA LEU A 144 16.83 -0.03 0.61
C LEU A 144 17.72 -1.26 0.39
N PRO A 145 18.10 -1.98 1.45
CA PRO A 145 18.86 -3.22 1.29
C PRO A 145 17.96 -4.34 0.73
N ARG A 146 18.56 -5.38 0.16
CA ARG A 146 17.81 -6.55 -0.33
C ARG A 146 17.22 -7.39 0.80
N ALA A 147 17.77 -7.26 2.01
CA ALA A 147 17.23 -7.82 3.23
C ALA A 147 16.78 -6.66 4.11
N ILE A 148 15.49 -6.47 4.24
CA ILE A 148 14.87 -5.39 5.00
C ILE A 148 14.49 -5.92 6.38
N ASN A 149 14.97 -5.26 7.43
CA ASN A 149 14.67 -5.59 8.82
C ASN A 149 14.10 -4.34 9.49
N TRP A 150 12.81 -4.33 9.75
CA TRP A 150 12.12 -3.21 10.38
C TRP A 150 11.50 -3.62 11.70
N ALA A 151 11.54 -2.71 12.68
CA ALA A 151 10.70 -2.74 13.86
C ALA A 151 9.73 -1.57 13.73
N VAL A 152 8.43 -1.86 13.65
CA VAL A 152 7.40 -0.86 13.40
C VAL A 152 6.42 -0.81 14.56
N MET A 153 6.18 0.39 15.06
CA MET A 153 5.15 0.64 16.05
C MET A 153 4.09 1.57 15.46
N ILE A 154 2.83 1.15 15.54
CA ILE A 154 1.70 2.00 15.18
C ILE A 154 0.99 2.39 16.48
N SER A 155 0.82 3.67 16.69
CA SER A 155 0.17 4.22 17.88
C SER A 155 -0.48 5.56 17.55
N ASP A 156 -1.74 5.74 17.94
CA ASP A 156 -2.50 6.98 17.73
C ASP A 156 -2.51 7.45 16.27
N GLY A 157 -2.64 6.49 15.35
CA GLY A 157 -2.65 6.75 13.90
C GLY A 157 -1.30 7.11 13.31
N SER A 158 -0.20 6.94 14.05
CA SER A 158 1.17 7.22 13.59
C SER A 158 2.00 5.96 13.50
N LEU A 159 2.90 5.91 12.50
CA LEU A 159 3.80 4.80 12.23
C LEU A 159 5.24 5.30 12.19
#